data_28d8f1894f9f596e065f9f613397db99
#
_entry.id   28d8f1894f9f596e065f9f613397db99
#
_cell.length_a   1.000
_cell.length_b   1.000
_cell.length_c   1.000
_cell.angle_alpha   90.00
_cell.angle_beta   90.00
_cell.angle_gamma   90.00
#
_symmetry.space_group_name_H-M   'P 1'
#
loop_
_entity.id
_entity.type
_entity.pdbx_description
1 polymer ?
#
loop_
_entity_poly.entity_id
_entity_poly.type
_entity_poly.pdbx_seq_one_letter_code
_entity_poly.pdbx_strand_id
1 'polypeptide(L)'
;MERILWRGVYIRMHRWTACLALTLAFAGFAAAADEPAAAEPGVPPLLYDALGKLAQDFDRWAYTETVQVMDEHGVSKSETVVRFDPSRPYAEQYQPLKIEGKPPTEHQLKEYRRRGEKRAEKFAKQEAEGKTPGSEPPRLSMNGGTASIDLARAAVVSETADSVTYEVPLRNDGRGTIPVEKFQLLARVSKPRRAFENVALRVRSSFRVKLVVKVKSGEASVDFAEVDPAHNPVPVAIAGDATATILFMKFGGSLDLRRTDFKRVRPYSERFGVKIGPMKALEF
;
A
#
# COMPACT_ATOMS: atom_id res chain seq x y z
N MET A 1 -38.41 -19.28 -10.90
CA MET A 1 -38.08 -17.87 -10.60
C MET A 1 -36.95 -17.69 -9.53
N GLU A 2 -36.60 -18.70 -8.76
CA GLU A 2 -35.59 -18.62 -7.70
C GLU A 2 -34.09 -18.66 -8.13
N ARG A 3 -33.81 -19.20 -9.32
CA ARG A 3 -32.39 -19.32 -9.78
C ARG A 3 -31.70 -18.02 -10.24
N ILE A 4 -32.47 -16.96 -10.47
CA ILE A 4 -31.92 -15.67 -10.96
C ILE A 4 -31.47 -14.78 -9.80
N LEU A 5 -32.11 -14.88 -8.64
CA LEU A 5 -31.73 -14.10 -7.43
C LEU A 5 -30.40 -14.55 -6.82
N TRP A 6 -30.08 -15.85 -6.88
CA TRP A 6 -28.82 -16.39 -6.35
C TRP A 6 -27.59 -16.02 -7.18
N ARG A 7 -27.71 -15.87 -8.51
CA ARG A 7 -26.58 -15.44 -9.34
C ARG A 7 -26.15 -13.99 -9.07
N GLY A 8 -27.07 -13.09 -8.79
CA GLY A 8 -26.78 -11.70 -8.47
C GLY A 8 -26.07 -11.53 -7.11
N VAL A 9 -26.45 -12.33 -6.12
CA VAL A 9 -25.82 -12.34 -4.80
C VAL A 9 -24.45 -13.00 -4.86
N TYR A 10 -24.28 -14.09 -5.61
CA TYR A 10 -23.00 -14.79 -5.76
C TYR A 10 -21.93 -13.95 -6.48
N ILE A 11 -22.30 -13.20 -7.52
CA ILE A 11 -21.38 -12.29 -8.24
C ILE A 11 -21.03 -11.07 -7.39
N ARG A 12 -21.93 -10.56 -6.56
CA ARG A 12 -21.62 -9.49 -5.59
C ARG A 12 -20.77 -9.98 -4.43
N MET A 13 -20.97 -11.21 -3.93
CA MET A 13 -20.17 -11.79 -2.87
C MET A 13 -18.72 -12.09 -3.31
N HIS A 14 -18.46 -12.52 -4.56
CA HIS A 14 -17.09 -12.68 -5.07
C HIS A 14 -16.32 -11.37 -5.16
N ARG A 15 -17.00 -10.22 -5.28
CA ARG A 15 -16.36 -8.89 -5.15
C ARG A 15 -16.05 -8.51 -3.70
N TRP A 16 -16.66 -9.17 -2.71
CA TRP A 16 -16.45 -8.92 -1.29
C TRP A 16 -15.35 -9.79 -0.69
N THR A 17 -15.09 -10.99 -1.22
CA THR A 17 -13.95 -11.82 -0.81
C THR A 17 -12.61 -11.25 -1.28
N ALA A 18 -12.58 -10.58 -2.43
CA ALA A 18 -11.41 -9.80 -2.87
C ALA A 18 -11.18 -8.52 -2.04
N CYS A 19 -12.16 -8.10 -1.23
CA CYS A 19 -12.11 -6.88 -0.41
C CYS A 19 -11.65 -7.10 1.04
N LEU A 20 -11.41 -8.34 1.46
CA LEU A 20 -10.72 -8.66 2.72
C LEU A 20 -9.20 -8.72 2.53
N ALA A 21 -8.71 -8.54 1.30
CA ALA A 21 -7.32 -8.23 1.06
C ALA A 21 -7.03 -6.91 1.78
N LEU A 22 -6.25 -7.00 2.83
CA LEU A 22 -5.66 -5.91 3.57
C LEU A 22 -4.82 -5.11 2.57
N THR A 23 -5.43 -4.16 1.88
CA THR A 23 -4.67 -3.19 1.08
C THR A 23 -3.94 -2.32 2.07
N LEU A 24 -2.70 -2.71 2.40
CA LEU A 24 -1.70 -1.82 2.96
C LEU A 24 -1.46 -0.74 1.91
N ALA A 25 -2.36 0.24 1.85
CA ALA A 25 -2.16 1.43 1.07
C ALA A 25 -1.08 2.25 1.77
N PHE A 26 0.18 1.92 1.52
CA PHE A 26 1.32 2.81 1.78
C PHE A 26 1.29 4.05 0.85
N ALA A 27 0.13 4.42 0.33
CA ALA A 27 -0.08 5.58 -0.52
C ALA A 27 0.05 6.92 0.22
N GLY A 28 0.81 6.98 1.31
CA GLY A 28 1.02 8.18 2.09
C GLY A 28 2.47 8.57 2.35
N PHE A 29 3.45 7.82 1.82
CA PHE A 29 4.85 8.07 2.14
C PHE A 29 5.65 8.92 1.13
N ALA A 30 5.01 9.52 0.14
CA ALA A 30 5.68 10.51 -0.69
C ALA A 30 5.73 11.86 0.04
N ALA A 31 6.55 11.97 1.07
CA ALA A 31 6.93 13.26 1.60
C ALA A 31 7.89 13.93 0.62
N ALA A 32 7.61 15.15 0.22
CA ALA A 32 8.59 16.00 -0.44
C ALA A 32 9.81 16.09 0.47
N ALA A 33 10.98 15.67 -0.05
CA ALA A 33 12.25 15.79 0.64
C ALA A 33 12.73 17.25 0.56
N ASP A 34 12.12 18.13 1.33
CA ASP A 34 12.72 19.38 1.76
C ASP A 34 13.01 19.23 3.26
N GLU A 35 14.26 19.12 3.61
CA GLU A 35 14.88 18.96 4.95
C GLU A 35 14.28 17.85 5.82
N PRO A 36 15.11 17.01 6.46
CA PRO A 36 14.61 16.05 7.41
C PRO A 36 13.93 16.83 8.54
N ALA A 37 12.62 16.80 8.55
CA ALA A 37 11.84 17.31 9.67
C ALA A 37 12.47 16.72 10.94
N ALA A 38 12.74 17.56 11.96
CA ALA A 38 13.32 17.11 13.20
C ALA A 38 12.56 15.87 13.69
N ALA A 39 13.30 14.82 14.06
CA ALA A 39 12.71 13.55 14.50
C ALA A 39 11.60 13.84 15.51
N GLU A 40 10.40 13.37 15.27
CA GLU A 40 9.29 13.54 16.24
C GLU A 40 9.76 12.96 17.58
N PRO A 41 9.59 13.68 18.70
CA PRO A 41 9.99 13.19 20.00
C PRO A 41 9.42 11.82 20.31
N GLY A 42 10.27 10.85 20.64
CA GLY A 42 9.87 9.50 20.99
C GLY A 42 9.92 8.45 19.87
N VAL A 43 10.09 8.84 18.61
CA VAL A 43 10.26 7.84 17.52
C VAL A 43 11.66 7.24 17.59
N PRO A 44 11.82 5.89 17.59
CA PRO A 44 13.13 5.25 17.55
C PRO A 44 13.95 5.70 16.33
N PRO A 45 15.21 6.13 16.50
CA PRO A 45 16.01 6.72 15.41
C PRO A 45 16.16 5.80 14.19
N LEU A 46 16.34 4.49 14.41
CA LEU A 46 16.47 3.52 13.33
C LEU A 46 15.16 3.39 12.51
N LEU A 47 14.00 3.43 13.17
CA LEU A 47 12.70 3.41 12.52
C LEU A 47 12.43 4.70 11.74
N TYR A 48 12.82 5.85 12.32
CA TYR A 48 12.71 7.15 11.66
C TYR A 48 13.52 7.20 10.35
N ASP A 49 14.78 6.74 10.39
CA ASP A 49 15.62 6.69 9.20
C ASP A 49 15.06 5.77 8.13
N ALA A 50 14.52 4.60 8.52
CA ALA A 50 13.91 3.67 7.56
C ALA A 50 12.70 4.30 6.86
N LEU A 51 11.89 5.07 7.58
CA LEU A 51 10.77 5.81 7.00
C LEU A 51 11.24 6.90 6.04
N GLY A 52 12.26 7.68 6.42
CA GLY A 52 12.83 8.70 5.55
C GLY A 52 13.39 8.12 4.25
N LYS A 53 14.10 7.00 4.31
CA LYS A 53 14.60 6.31 3.12
C LYS A 53 13.49 5.78 2.22
N LEU A 54 12.44 5.20 2.80
CA LEU A 54 11.29 4.72 2.03
C LEU A 54 10.62 5.89 1.28
N ALA A 55 10.45 7.04 1.93
CA ALA A 55 9.83 8.21 1.34
C ALA A 55 10.60 8.78 0.14
N GLN A 56 11.95 8.76 0.19
CA GLN A 56 12.80 9.35 -0.84
C GLN A 56 12.72 8.66 -2.21
N ASP A 57 12.51 7.35 -2.23
CA ASP A 57 12.63 6.55 -3.46
C ASP A 57 11.33 5.88 -3.91
N PHE A 58 10.23 6.06 -3.16
CA PHE A 58 9.00 5.31 -3.35
C PHE A 58 8.38 5.45 -4.75
N ASP A 59 8.45 6.61 -5.36
CA ASP A 59 7.83 6.93 -6.65
C ASP A 59 8.84 7.03 -7.81
N ARG A 60 10.09 6.57 -7.61
CA ARG A 60 11.16 6.67 -8.61
C ARG A 60 11.41 5.39 -9.39
N TRP A 61 10.59 4.37 -9.19
CA TRP A 61 10.76 3.07 -9.81
C TRP A 61 9.59 2.69 -10.70
N ALA A 62 9.89 2.39 -11.96
CA ALA A 62 8.99 1.67 -12.83
C ALA A 62 9.21 0.17 -12.63
N TYR A 63 8.13 -0.63 -12.57
CA TYR A 63 8.19 -2.07 -12.34
C TYR A 63 7.02 -2.81 -12.98
N THR A 64 7.17 -4.10 -13.17
CA THR A 64 6.08 -5.01 -13.53
C THR A 64 5.51 -5.62 -12.25
N GLU A 65 4.21 -5.48 -12.04
CA GLU A 65 3.49 -6.01 -10.89
C GLU A 65 2.62 -7.18 -11.32
N THR A 66 2.84 -8.35 -10.70
CA THR A 66 2.01 -9.54 -10.85
C THR A 66 1.20 -9.73 -9.58
N VAL A 67 -0.12 -9.74 -9.69
CA VAL A 67 -1.04 -9.97 -8.57
C VAL A 67 -1.76 -11.29 -8.80
N GLN A 68 -1.65 -12.21 -7.85
CA GLN A 68 -2.39 -13.47 -7.81
C GLN A 68 -3.34 -13.48 -6.62
N VAL A 69 -4.58 -13.86 -6.86
CA VAL A 69 -5.59 -14.06 -5.81
C VAL A 69 -5.97 -15.53 -5.80
N MET A 70 -5.89 -16.16 -4.64
CA MET A 70 -6.23 -17.57 -4.43
C MET A 70 -7.39 -17.69 -3.44
N ASP A 71 -8.20 -18.72 -3.58
CA ASP A 71 -9.23 -19.06 -2.60
C ASP A 71 -8.64 -19.78 -1.38
N GLU A 72 -9.52 -20.18 -0.46
CA GLU A 72 -9.17 -20.91 0.77
C GLU A 72 -8.55 -22.29 0.52
N HIS A 73 -8.62 -22.82 -0.69
CA HIS A 73 -8.03 -24.09 -1.12
C HIS A 73 -6.72 -23.90 -1.91
N GLY A 74 -6.24 -22.66 -2.03
CA GLY A 74 -5.05 -22.33 -2.82
C GLY A 74 -5.26 -22.36 -4.34
N VAL A 75 -6.52 -22.41 -4.78
CA VAL A 75 -6.85 -22.37 -6.21
C VAL A 75 -6.82 -20.93 -6.71
N SER A 76 -6.05 -20.67 -7.75
CA SER A 76 -6.00 -19.34 -8.37
C SER A 76 -7.38 -18.91 -8.90
N LYS A 77 -7.83 -17.75 -8.46
CA LYS A 77 -9.09 -17.12 -8.89
C LYS A 77 -8.87 -16.01 -9.89
N SER A 78 -7.75 -15.33 -9.79
CA SER A 78 -7.38 -14.31 -10.76
C SER A 78 -5.87 -14.08 -10.76
N GLU A 79 -5.35 -13.75 -11.93
CA GLU A 79 -3.99 -13.27 -12.12
C GLU A 79 -4.02 -12.02 -12.98
N THR A 80 -3.30 -10.98 -12.54
CA THR A 80 -3.19 -9.74 -13.30
C THR A 80 -1.74 -9.30 -13.33
N VAL A 81 -1.24 -8.95 -14.51
CA VAL A 81 0.10 -8.41 -14.71
C VAL A 81 -0.04 -6.99 -15.24
N VAL A 82 0.58 -6.03 -14.54
CA VAL A 82 0.50 -4.61 -14.85
C VAL A 82 1.89 -3.99 -14.88
N ARG A 83 2.20 -3.19 -15.87
CA ARG A 83 3.36 -2.31 -15.86
C ARG A 83 3.00 -1.00 -15.17
N PHE A 84 3.72 -0.64 -14.11
CA PHE A 84 3.68 0.67 -13.50
C PHE A 84 4.89 1.49 -13.96
N ASP A 85 4.65 2.72 -14.40
CA ASP A 85 5.70 3.65 -14.81
C ASP A 85 5.37 5.08 -14.35
N PRO A 86 5.97 5.55 -13.25
CA PRO A 86 5.70 6.87 -12.68
C PRO A 86 6.23 8.02 -13.54
N SER A 87 7.03 7.76 -14.59
CA SER A 87 7.48 8.78 -15.53
C SER A 87 6.41 9.19 -16.54
N ARG A 88 5.30 8.45 -16.63
CA ARG A 88 4.18 8.73 -17.51
C ARG A 88 3.14 9.64 -16.84
N PRO A 89 2.30 10.32 -17.62
CA PRO A 89 1.15 11.05 -17.09
C PRO A 89 0.33 10.18 -16.15
N TYR A 90 -0.21 10.75 -15.08
CA TYR A 90 -0.94 10.00 -14.05
C TYR A 90 -2.03 9.07 -14.59
N ALA A 91 -2.68 9.45 -15.70
CA ALA A 91 -3.69 8.62 -16.37
C ALA A 91 -3.11 7.34 -16.98
N GLU A 92 -1.82 7.32 -17.33
CA GLU A 92 -1.16 6.27 -18.12
C GLU A 92 -0.15 5.45 -17.31
N GLN A 93 0.04 5.76 -16.03
CA GLN A 93 1.06 5.10 -15.20
C GLN A 93 0.85 3.60 -15.04
N TYR A 94 -0.40 3.12 -15.06
CA TYR A 94 -0.72 1.70 -14.92
C TYR A 94 -1.21 1.12 -16.24
N GLN A 95 -0.43 0.23 -16.82
CA GLN A 95 -0.74 -0.43 -18.09
C GLN A 95 -0.93 -1.93 -17.87
N PRO A 96 -2.14 -2.48 -18.00
CA PRO A 96 -2.35 -3.91 -17.89
C PRO A 96 -1.69 -4.62 -19.07
N LEU A 97 -0.87 -5.64 -18.76
CA LEU A 97 -0.18 -6.47 -19.73
C LEU A 97 -0.91 -7.80 -19.93
N LYS A 98 -1.42 -8.39 -18.83
CA LYS A 98 -2.20 -9.64 -18.84
C LYS A 98 -3.29 -9.56 -17.78
N ILE A 99 -4.44 -10.14 -18.05
CA ILE A 99 -5.55 -10.33 -17.11
C ILE A 99 -6.04 -11.76 -17.29
N GLU A 100 -6.01 -12.56 -16.23
CA GLU A 100 -6.33 -14.00 -16.26
C GLU A 100 -5.50 -14.77 -17.31
N GLY A 101 -4.19 -14.45 -17.40
CA GLY A 101 -3.25 -15.06 -18.33
C GLY A 101 -3.39 -14.63 -19.79
N LYS A 102 -4.34 -13.77 -20.13
CA LYS A 102 -4.65 -13.31 -21.50
C LYS A 102 -4.32 -11.83 -21.69
N PRO A 103 -4.08 -11.38 -22.92
CA PRO A 103 -4.01 -9.95 -23.21
C PRO A 103 -5.29 -9.24 -22.77
N PRO A 104 -5.21 -8.00 -22.27
CA PRO A 104 -6.40 -7.26 -21.84
C PRO A 104 -7.32 -6.96 -23.01
N THR A 105 -8.63 -7.06 -22.80
CA THR A 105 -9.65 -6.66 -23.77
C THR A 105 -9.77 -5.13 -23.84
N GLU A 106 -10.36 -4.60 -24.91
CA GLU A 106 -10.61 -3.16 -25.05
C GLU A 106 -11.42 -2.58 -23.88
N HIS A 107 -12.41 -3.33 -23.39
CA HIS A 107 -13.20 -2.94 -22.22
C HIS A 107 -12.31 -2.81 -20.96
N GLN A 108 -11.41 -3.76 -20.72
CA GLN A 108 -10.49 -3.73 -19.60
C GLN A 108 -9.49 -2.56 -19.73
N LEU A 109 -8.96 -2.31 -20.92
CA LEU A 109 -8.08 -1.17 -21.19
C LEU A 109 -8.81 0.16 -20.91
N LYS A 110 -10.06 0.30 -21.35
CA LYS A 110 -10.91 1.46 -21.07
C LYS A 110 -11.12 1.67 -19.56
N GLU A 111 -11.36 0.59 -18.80
CA GLU A 111 -11.49 0.66 -17.34
C GLU A 111 -10.20 1.11 -16.65
N TYR A 112 -9.03 0.61 -17.08
CA TYR A 112 -7.75 1.07 -16.56
C TYR A 112 -7.49 2.54 -16.84
N ARG A 113 -7.77 3.00 -18.06
CA ARG A 113 -7.67 4.42 -18.44
C ARG A 113 -8.57 5.30 -17.57
N ARG A 114 -9.84 4.93 -17.43
CA ARG A 114 -10.78 5.65 -16.57
C ARG A 114 -10.32 5.76 -15.11
N ARG A 115 -9.73 4.68 -14.57
CA ARG A 115 -9.14 4.70 -13.21
C ARG A 115 -7.91 5.62 -13.16
N GLY A 116 -7.14 5.66 -14.22
CA GLY A 116 -5.99 6.57 -14.37
C GLY A 116 -6.43 8.02 -14.38
N GLU A 117 -7.45 8.37 -15.17
CA GLU A 117 -8.04 9.71 -15.24
C GLU A 117 -8.53 10.18 -13.86
N LYS A 118 -9.24 9.33 -13.13
CA LYS A 118 -9.67 9.65 -11.76
C LYS A 118 -8.51 9.87 -10.78
N ARG A 119 -7.39 9.14 -10.96
CA ARG A 119 -6.18 9.42 -10.16
C ARG A 119 -5.59 10.77 -10.53
N ALA A 120 -5.49 11.09 -11.82
CA ALA A 120 -5.01 12.37 -12.32
C ALA A 120 -5.84 13.54 -11.76
N GLU A 121 -7.16 13.44 -11.80
CA GLU A 121 -8.07 14.44 -11.22
C GLU A 121 -7.84 14.61 -9.71
N LYS A 122 -7.67 13.50 -8.99
CA LYS A 122 -7.39 13.55 -7.54
C LYS A 122 -6.07 14.27 -7.24
N PHE A 123 -5.01 13.96 -7.99
CA PHE A 123 -3.72 14.62 -7.82
C PHE A 123 -3.78 16.11 -8.18
N ALA A 124 -4.41 16.47 -9.29
CA ALA A 124 -4.60 17.86 -9.66
C ALA A 124 -5.38 18.66 -8.61
N LYS A 125 -6.39 18.03 -7.99
CA LYS A 125 -7.12 18.66 -6.90
C LYS A 125 -6.26 18.85 -5.65
N GLN A 126 -5.46 17.86 -5.26
CA GLN A 126 -4.55 17.96 -4.13
C GLN A 126 -3.50 19.07 -4.35
N GLU A 127 -2.96 19.16 -5.55
CA GLU A 127 -1.99 20.17 -5.96
C GLU A 127 -2.61 21.58 -5.93
N ALA A 128 -3.84 21.74 -6.43
CA ALA A 128 -4.59 22.99 -6.35
C ALA A 128 -4.93 23.42 -4.91
N GLU A 129 -5.09 22.46 -4.00
CA GLU A 129 -5.31 22.71 -2.56
C GLU A 129 -3.99 22.98 -1.81
N GLY A 130 -2.84 23.04 -2.49
CA GLY A 130 -1.52 23.21 -1.88
C GLY A 130 -1.09 22.02 -1.01
N LYS A 131 -1.74 20.87 -1.16
CA LYS A 131 -1.39 19.66 -0.42
C LYS A 131 -0.30 18.91 -1.17
N THR A 132 0.86 18.78 -0.56
CA THR A 132 1.90 17.89 -1.08
C THR A 132 1.41 16.44 -0.98
N PRO A 133 1.40 15.66 -2.08
CA PRO A 133 1.12 14.24 -2.00
C PRO A 133 2.04 13.59 -0.96
N GLY A 134 1.44 12.90 0.03
CA GLY A 134 2.22 12.26 1.08
C GLY A 134 2.48 13.06 2.37
N SER A 135 2.02 14.30 2.46
CA SER A 135 2.14 15.10 3.69
C SER A 135 1.24 14.61 4.86
N GLU A 136 0.31 13.71 4.60
CA GLU A 136 -0.51 13.13 5.65
C GLU A 136 0.28 12.07 6.44
N PRO A 137 0.11 12.00 7.78
CA PRO A 137 0.76 10.96 8.58
C PRO A 137 0.34 9.57 8.07
N PRO A 138 1.23 8.56 8.20
CA PRO A 138 0.95 7.22 7.72
C PRO A 138 -0.30 6.65 8.39
N ARG A 139 -1.22 6.17 7.57
CA ARG A 139 -2.49 5.60 8.01
C ARG A 139 -2.69 4.21 7.44
N LEU A 140 -3.19 3.33 8.27
CA LEU A 140 -3.65 2.02 7.85
C LEU A 140 -5.12 2.15 7.42
N SER A 141 -5.40 1.91 6.13
CA SER A 141 -6.77 1.87 5.63
C SER A 141 -7.24 0.43 5.52
N MET A 142 -8.37 0.13 6.15
CA MET A 142 -9.04 -1.17 6.08
C MET A 142 -10.51 -0.97 5.74
N ASN A 143 -11.17 -2.01 5.24
CA ASN A 143 -12.61 -1.96 4.99
C ASN A 143 -13.39 -1.61 6.27
N GLY A 144 -13.93 -0.40 6.33
CA GLY A 144 -14.72 0.09 7.46
C GLY A 144 -14.07 1.19 8.27
N GLY A 145 -12.86 1.65 7.93
CA GLY A 145 -12.24 2.79 8.60
C GLY A 145 -10.75 2.94 8.36
N THR A 146 -10.15 3.89 9.05
CA THR A 146 -8.73 4.17 9.06
C THR A 146 -8.20 4.13 10.49
N ALA A 147 -6.93 3.75 10.65
CA ALA A 147 -6.20 3.81 11.90
C ALA A 147 -4.90 4.59 11.69
N SER A 148 -4.54 5.41 12.63
CA SER A 148 -3.25 6.10 12.65
C SER A 148 -2.16 5.17 13.21
N ILE A 149 -0.95 5.28 12.69
CA ILE A 149 0.23 4.54 13.15
C ILE A 149 0.96 5.40 14.20
N ASP A 150 1.14 4.87 15.40
CA ASP A 150 1.79 5.59 16.52
C ASP A 150 3.27 5.25 16.61
N LEU A 151 4.07 5.93 15.80
CA LEU A 151 5.52 5.69 15.72
C LEU A 151 6.26 6.04 17.02
N ALA A 152 5.79 7.05 17.75
CA ALA A 152 6.42 7.48 19.01
C ALA A 152 6.30 6.43 20.12
N ARG A 153 5.34 5.52 20.02
CA ARG A 153 5.14 4.43 20.97
C ARG A 153 5.63 3.08 20.45
N ALA A 154 6.42 3.07 19.37
CA ALA A 154 7.04 1.85 18.86
C ALA A 154 7.96 1.23 19.91
N ALA A 155 7.80 -0.07 20.16
CA ALA A 155 8.58 -0.83 21.12
C ALA A 155 9.37 -1.95 20.43
N VAL A 156 10.61 -2.18 20.87
CA VAL A 156 11.40 -3.31 20.37
C VAL A 156 10.82 -4.62 20.92
N VAL A 157 10.49 -5.53 20.02
CA VAL A 157 9.99 -6.88 20.36
C VAL A 157 11.00 -7.98 20.06
N SER A 158 11.95 -7.73 19.16
CA SER A 158 13.05 -8.64 18.84
C SER A 158 14.22 -7.85 18.27
N GLU A 159 15.43 -8.29 18.62
CA GLU A 159 16.68 -7.70 18.14
C GLU A 159 17.69 -8.80 17.84
N THR A 160 18.38 -8.68 16.71
CA THR A 160 19.49 -9.53 16.30
C THR A 160 20.74 -8.67 16.04
N ALA A 161 21.85 -9.28 15.62
CA ALA A 161 23.04 -8.52 15.21
C ALA A 161 22.72 -7.57 14.06
N ASP A 162 21.88 -7.98 13.10
CA ASP A 162 21.67 -7.29 11.83
C ASP A 162 20.35 -6.53 11.74
N SER A 163 19.36 -6.84 12.57
CA SER A 163 18.03 -6.23 12.48
C SER A 163 17.35 -6.01 13.83
N VAL A 164 16.42 -5.06 13.85
CA VAL A 164 15.49 -4.80 14.96
C VAL A 164 14.08 -4.91 14.45
N THR A 165 13.22 -5.61 15.19
CA THR A 165 11.78 -5.66 14.94
C THR A 165 11.07 -4.81 15.98
N TYR A 166 10.31 -3.83 15.50
CA TYR A 166 9.46 -2.97 16.31
C TYR A 166 8.01 -3.45 16.21
N GLU A 167 7.32 -3.45 17.34
CA GLU A 167 5.86 -3.43 17.35
C GLU A 167 5.41 -1.97 17.41
N VAL A 168 4.62 -1.55 16.41
CA VAL A 168 4.14 -0.18 16.29
C VAL A 168 2.64 -0.16 16.61
N PRO A 169 2.21 0.53 17.68
CA PRO A 169 0.81 0.61 18.04
C PRO A 169 -0.04 1.31 16.97
N LEU A 170 -1.28 0.85 16.82
CA LEU A 170 -2.29 1.52 16.02
C LEU A 170 -3.20 2.33 16.92
N ARG A 171 -3.61 3.52 16.47
CA ARG A 171 -4.59 4.37 17.15
C ARG A 171 -5.84 4.51 16.29
N ASN A 172 -7.00 4.43 16.92
CA ASN A 172 -8.26 4.77 16.27
C ASN A 172 -8.33 6.30 16.13
N ASP A 173 -8.48 6.78 14.90
CA ASP A 173 -8.62 8.22 14.61
C ASP A 173 -10.08 8.74 14.69
N GLY A 174 -10.98 7.92 15.20
CA GLY A 174 -12.40 8.24 15.32
C GLY A 174 -13.19 8.18 14.01
N ARG A 175 -12.52 7.89 12.90
CA ARG A 175 -13.15 7.83 11.56
C ARG A 175 -13.58 6.43 11.14
N GLY A 176 -13.56 5.47 12.06
CA GLY A 176 -13.91 4.10 11.73
C GLY A 176 -14.11 3.21 12.93
N THR A 177 -14.63 2.01 12.67
CA THR A 177 -14.94 0.99 13.67
C THR A 177 -13.91 -0.13 13.67
N ILE A 178 -12.64 0.19 13.35
CA ILE A 178 -11.57 -0.81 13.35
C ILE A 178 -11.16 -1.06 14.80
N PRO A 179 -11.26 -2.29 15.30
CA PRO A 179 -10.79 -2.63 16.63
C PRO A 179 -9.25 -2.75 16.61
N VAL A 180 -8.56 -1.61 16.70
CA VAL A 180 -7.08 -1.51 16.54
C VAL A 180 -6.32 -2.44 17.50
N GLU A 181 -6.87 -2.72 18.67
CA GLU A 181 -6.32 -3.63 19.66
C GLU A 181 -6.29 -5.11 19.21
N LYS A 182 -7.04 -5.43 18.14
CA LYS A 182 -7.07 -6.77 17.53
C LYS A 182 -5.97 -6.99 16.50
N PHE A 183 -5.19 -5.95 16.22
CA PHE A 183 -4.12 -6.00 15.24
C PHE A 183 -2.75 -5.79 15.89
N GLN A 184 -1.75 -6.32 15.23
CA GLN A 184 -0.35 -6.12 15.55
C GLN A 184 0.37 -5.66 14.29
N LEU A 185 0.98 -4.49 14.33
CA LEU A 185 1.85 -4.01 13.27
C LEU A 185 3.30 -4.21 13.70
N LEU A 186 4.03 -4.97 12.90
CA LEU A 186 5.45 -5.26 13.11
C LEU A 186 6.26 -4.62 11.99
N ALA A 187 7.35 -3.96 12.33
CA ALA A 187 8.28 -3.36 11.38
C ALA A 187 9.69 -3.88 11.66
N ARG A 188 10.24 -4.66 10.74
CA ARG A 188 11.62 -5.16 10.81
C ARG A 188 12.53 -4.24 10.01
N VAL A 189 13.56 -3.74 10.66
CA VAL A 189 14.51 -2.76 10.12
C VAL A 189 15.92 -3.31 10.19
N SER A 190 16.64 -3.25 9.08
CA SER A 190 18.06 -3.57 8.99
C SER A 190 18.90 -2.50 9.70
N LYS A 191 19.78 -2.93 10.62
CA LYS A 191 20.70 -2.03 11.32
C LYS A 191 21.75 -1.43 10.37
N PRO A 192 22.47 -2.24 9.56
CA PRO A 192 23.50 -1.70 8.67
C PRO A 192 22.92 -0.81 7.57
N ARG A 193 21.74 -1.15 7.05
CA ARG A 193 21.10 -0.39 5.95
C ARG A 193 20.23 0.75 6.45
N ARG A 194 19.81 0.73 7.72
CA ARG A 194 18.84 1.67 8.31
C ARG A 194 17.59 1.79 7.42
N ALA A 195 17.05 0.66 6.96
CA ALA A 195 15.94 0.55 6.02
C ALA A 195 15.06 -0.63 6.37
N PHE A 196 13.79 -0.61 5.93
CA PHE A 196 12.89 -1.73 6.14
C PHE A 196 13.36 -2.98 5.40
N GLU A 197 13.20 -4.14 6.06
CA GLU A 197 13.30 -5.47 5.48
C GLU A 197 11.91 -6.07 5.28
N ASN A 198 11.03 -5.86 6.27
CA ASN A 198 9.66 -6.37 6.24
C ASN A 198 8.76 -5.50 7.11
N VAL A 199 7.51 -5.34 6.69
CA VAL A 199 6.43 -4.78 7.53
C VAL A 199 5.25 -5.74 7.47
N ALA A 200 4.77 -6.18 8.63
CA ALA A 200 3.67 -7.13 8.73
C ALA A 200 2.55 -6.62 9.64
N LEU A 201 1.32 -6.83 9.21
CA LEU A 201 0.12 -6.59 10.01
C LEU A 201 -0.58 -7.91 10.26
N ARG A 202 -0.81 -8.26 11.52
CA ARG A 202 -1.42 -9.53 11.94
C ARG A 202 -2.68 -9.32 12.75
N VAL A 203 -3.63 -10.21 12.61
CA VAL A 203 -4.79 -10.29 13.49
C VAL A 203 -4.40 -11.06 14.76
N ARG A 204 -4.32 -10.39 15.91
CA ARG A 204 -3.99 -11.00 17.21
C ARG A 204 -5.10 -11.89 17.75
N SER A 205 -6.34 -11.51 17.55
CA SER A 205 -7.49 -12.27 18.05
C SER A 205 -8.73 -12.01 17.18
N SER A 206 -9.58 -13.03 17.08
CA SER A 206 -10.79 -12.91 16.27
C SER A 206 -11.71 -11.78 16.76
N PHE A 207 -12.35 -11.10 15.82
CA PHE A 207 -13.30 -10.04 16.10
C PHE A 207 -14.47 -10.06 15.13
N ARG A 208 -15.54 -9.32 15.45
CA ARG A 208 -16.69 -9.17 14.56
C ARG A 208 -16.69 -7.79 13.92
N VAL A 209 -16.91 -7.78 12.61
CA VAL A 209 -17.17 -6.55 11.86
C VAL A 209 -18.64 -6.57 11.50
N LYS A 210 -19.40 -5.57 11.96
CA LYS A 210 -20.85 -5.64 11.92
C LYS A 210 -21.34 -6.96 12.57
N LEU A 211 -22.60 -7.20 12.70
CA LEU A 211 -23.11 -8.37 13.46
C LEU A 211 -22.83 -9.73 12.78
N VAL A 212 -22.56 -9.75 11.50
CA VAL A 212 -22.60 -10.97 10.66
C VAL A 212 -21.23 -11.50 10.22
N VAL A 213 -20.18 -10.69 10.24
CA VAL A 213 -18.83 -11.06 9.77
C VAL A 213 -17.92 -11.26 10.98
N LYS A 214 -17.40 -12.48 11.17
CA LYS A 214 -16.37 -12.78 12.16
C LYS A 214 -15.05 -13.01 11.44
N VAL A 215 -14.09 -12.09 11.61
CA VAL A 215 -12.70 -12.29 11.20
C VAL A 215 -12.04 -13.22 12.21
N LYS A 216 -11.42 -14.30 11.72
CA LYS A 216 -10.79 -15.31 12.57
C LYS A 216 -9.29 -15.11 12.66
N SER A 217 -8.67 -14.94 11.52
CA SER A 217 -7.23 -14.73 11.36
C SER A 217 -6.97 -13.90 10.13
N GLY A 218 -5.78 -13.37 10.00
CA GLY A 218 -5.27 -12.72 8.83
C GLY A 218 -3.89 -12.16 9.10
N GLU A 219 -3.08 -12.19 8.07
CA GLU A 219 -1.77 -11.56 8.02
C GLU A 219 -1.61 -10.87 6.68
N ALA A 220 -0.93 -9.74 6.67
CA ALA A 220 -0.45 -9.11 5.45
C ALA A 220 0.97 -8.62 5.69
N SER A 221 1.84 -8.82 4.73
CA SER A 221 3.23 -8.41 4.82
C SER A 221 3.71 -7.73 3.55
N VAL A 222 4.68 -6.85 3.71
CA VAL A 222 5.43 -6.21 2.63
C VAL A 222 6.89 -6.51 2.84
N ASP A 223 7.52 -7.13 1.86
CA ASP A 223 8.95 -7.39 1.84
C ASP A 223 9.67 -6.33 1.01
N PHE A 224 10.79 -5.87 1.55
CA PHE A 224 11.65 -4.88 0.91
C PHE A 224 12.96 -5.54 0.50
N ALA A 225 13.43 -5.21 -0.69
CA ALA A 225 14.72 -5.68 -1.17
C ALA A 225 15.48 -4.57 -1.91
N GLU A 226 16.78 -4.72 -1.91
CA GLU A 226 17.69 -3.91 -2.70
C GLU A 226 17.65 -4.40 -4.15
N VAL A 227 17.07 -3.60 -5.02
CA VAL A 227 17.01 -3.89 -6.47
C VAL A 227 18.16 -3.23 -7.23
N ASP A 228 18.80 -2.24 -6.61
CA ASP A 228 19.98 -1.55 -7.08
C ASP A 228 20.81 -1.13 -5.86
N PRO A 229 22.11 -1.53 -5.76
CA PRO A 229 22.96 -1.21 -4.61
C PRO A 229 23.17 0.30 -4.36
N ALA A 230 23.01 1.14 -5.38
CA ALA A 230 23.14 2.58 -5.27
C ALA A 230 21.91 3.27 -4.63
N HIS A 231 20.85 2.51 -4.35
CA HIS A 231 19.56 3.06 -3.92
C HIS A 231 18.98 2.34 -2.70
N ASN A 232 17.99 2.97 -2.08
CA ASN A 232 17.31 2.38 -0.92
C ASN A 232 16.48 1.15 -1.32
N PRO A 233 16.30 0.17 -0.39
CA PRO A 233 15.40 -0.95 -0.59
C PRO A 233 13.98 -0.49 -0.93
N VAL A 234 13.35 -1.22 -1.84
CA VAL A 234 11.98 -0.95 -2.30
C VAL A 234 11.05 -2.12 -2.01
N PRO A 235 9.73 -1.91 -1.91
CA PRO A 235 8.79 -3.01 -1.73
C PRO A 235 8.77 -3.89 -2.99
N VAL A 236 9.15 -5.17 -2.83
CA VAL A 236 9.24 -6.15 -3.94
C VAL A 236 8.15 -7.19 -3.89
N ALA A 237 7.61 -7.48 -2.71
CA ALA A 237 6.51 -8.42 -2.56
C ALA A 237 5.50 -7.93 -1.52
N ILE A 238 4.24 -8.24 -1.74
CA ILE A 238 3.16 -8.05 -0.79
C ILE A 238 2.38 -9.36 -0.75
N ALA A 239 2.35 -9.97 0.41
CA ALA A 239 1.57 -11.19 0.64
C ALA A 239 0.48 -10.92 1.67
N GLY A 240 -0.64 -11.60 1.55
CA GLY A 240 -1.69 -11.50 2.56
C GLY A 240 -2.62 -12.68 2.51
N ASP A 241 -3.09 -13.11 3.66
CA ASP A 241 -4.15 -14.10 3.80
C ASP A 241 -5.16 -13.63 4.84
N ALA A 242 -6.37 -14.09 4.72
CA ALA A 242 -7.40 -13.84 5.72
C ALA A 242 -8.43 -14.96 5.74
N THR A 243 -8.95 -15.23 6.93
CA THR A 243 -10.04 -16.17 7.15
C THR A 243 -11.16 -15.50 7.94
N ALA A 244 -12.37 -15.58 7.42
CA ALA A 244 -13.56 -15.03 8.05
C ALA A 244 -14.72 -16.03 8.02
N THR A 245 -15.76 -15.77 8.81
CA THR A 245 -17.04 -16.49 8.76
C THR A 245 -18.15 -15.47 8.61
N ILE A 246 -19.06 -15.70 7.65
CA ILE A 246 -20.24 -14.88 7.41
C ILE A 246 -21.45 -15.80 7.49
N LEU A 247 -22.35 -15.54 8.44
CA LEU A 247 -23.58 -16.36 8.63
C LEU A 247 -23.30 -17.87 8.57
N PHE A 248 -22.28 -18.35 9.34
CA PHE A 248 -21.83 -19.76 9.44
C PHE A 248 -21.03 -20.30 8.24
N MET A 249 -20.96 -19.61 7.12
CA MET A 249 -20.11 -19.99 5.98
C MET A 249 -18.68 -19.49 6.19
N LYS A 250 -17.70 -20.35 5.94
CA LYS A 250 -16.28 -19.97 5.98
C LYS A 250 -15.93 -19.30 4.66
N PHE A 251 -15.09 -18.28 4.76
CA PHE A 251 -14.50 -17.57 3.64
C PHE A 251 -13.03 -17.36 3.96
N GLY A 252 -12.20 -17.55 2.96
CA GLY A 252 -10.76 -17.34 3.09
C GLY A 252 -10.17 -17.13 1.72
N GLY A 253 -8.91 -16.74 1.73
CA GLY A 253 -8.12 -16.59 0.52
C GLY A 253 -6.82 -15.87 0.81
N SER A 254 -5.97 -15.87 -0.19
CA SER A 254 -4.68 -15.18 -0.13
C SER A 254 -4.48 -14.31 -1.37
N LEU A 255 -3.62 -13.32 -1.18
CA LEU A 255 -3.12 -12.45 -2.23
C LEU A 255 -1.61 -12.52 -2.21
N ASP A 256 -1.00 -12.74 -3.37
CA ASP A 256 0.44 -12.62 -3.60
C ASP A 256 0.63 -11.56 -4.69
N LEU A 257 1.42 -10.53 -4.37
CA LEU A 257 1.81 -9.47 -5.29
C LEU A 257 3.32 -9.44 -5.34
N ARG A 258 3.87 -9.54 -6.54
CA ARG A 258 5.32 -9.47 -6.78
C ARG A 258 5.63 -8.39 -7.79
N ARG A 259 6.73 -7.69 -7.55
CA ARG A 259 7.26 -6.66 -8.44
C ARG A 259 8.60 -7.09 -8.98
N THR A 260 8.75 -6.98 -10.29
CA THR A 260 9.94 -7.34 -11.06
C THR A 260 10.28 -6.25 -12.08
N ASP A 261 11.35 -6.42 -12.84
CA ASP A 261 11.75 -5.54 -13.93
C ASP A 261 11.86 -4.06 -13.50
N PHE A 262 12.46 -3.85 -12.35
CA PHE A 262 12.65 -2.51 -11.81
C PHE A 262 13.55 -1.68 -12.72
N LYS A 263 13.11 -0.46 -12.97
CA LYS A 263 13.87 0.56 -13.71
C LYS A 263 13.69 1.90 -13.03
N ARG A 264 14.82 2.53 -12.66
CA ARG A 264 14.76 3.87 -12.10
C ARG A 264 14.36 4.87 -13.15
N VAL A 265 13.43 5.75 -12.81
CA VAL A 265 12.88 6.77 -13.71
C VAL A 265 12.70 8.09 -12.96
N ARG A 266 12.58 9.18 -13.72
CA ARG A 266 12.19 10.47 -13.17
C ARG A 266 10.67 10.56 -13.11
N PRO A 267 10.04 10.79 -11.94
CA PRO A 267 8.60 10.91 -11.81
C PRO A 267 8.01 12.00 -12.68
N TYR A 268 6.78 11.80 -13.12
CA TYR A 268 6.07 12.78 -13.97
C TYR A 268 5.90 14.13 -13.25
N SER A 269 5.63 14.12 -11.95
CA SER A 269 5.51 15.29 -11.08
C SER A 269 6.76 16.19 -11.10
N GLU A 270 7.96 15.62 -11.28
CA GLU A 270 9.21 16.36 -11.32
C GLU A 270 9.50 17.01 -12.69
N ARG A 271 8.76 16.66 -13.74
CA ARG A 271 9.00 17.21 -15.09
C ARG A 271 8.59 18.68 -15.21
N PHE A 272 7.65 19.11 -14.37
CA PHE A 272 7.10 20.47 -14.41
C PHE A 272 7.59 21.35 -13.24
N GLY A 273 8.45 20.83 -12.37
CA GLY A 273 9.07 21.57 -11.27
C GLY A 273 10.14 22.55 -11.75
N VAL A 274 9.77 23.54 -12.59
CA VAL A 274 10.58 24.75 -12.77
C VAL A 274 10.34 25.59 -11.51
N LYS A 275 11.22 25.49 -10.50
CA LYS A 275 11.31 26.52 -9.47
C LYS A 275 11.76 27.80 -10.19
N ILE A 276 10.82 28.66 -10.58
CA ILE A 276 11.11 30.02 -11.00
C ILE A 276 11.60 30.71 -9.72
N GLY A 277 12.91 30.86 -9.60
CA GLY A 277 13.48 31.70 -8.54
C GLY A 277 12.90 33.12 -8.62
N PRO A 278 12.97 33.90 -7.53
CA PRO A 278 12.44 35.25 -7.51
C PRO A 278 13.04 36.03 -8.72
N MET A 279 12.17 36.48 -9.63
CA MET A 279 12.59 37.38 -10.72
C MET A 279 13.18 38.63 -10.08
N LYS A 280 14.51 38.81 -10.18
CA LYS A 280 15.11 40.09 -9.91
C LYS A 280 14.66 41.00 -11.06
N ALA A 281 13.85 42.01 -10.73
CA ALA A 281 13.58 43.09 -11.66
C ALA A 281 14.94 43.70 -12.05
N LEU A 282 15.28 43.65 -13.34
CA LEU A 282 16.36 44.43 -13.87
C LEU A 282 15.84 45.87 -13.90
N GLU A 283 16.32 46.70 -12.95
CA GLU A 283 16.19 48.13 -13.01
C GLU A 283 17.14 48.58 -14.11
N PHE A 284 16.58 49.25 -15.14
CA PHE A 284 17.33 49.95 -16.19
C PHE A 284 17.57 51.41 -15.77
#